data_914245622a86ac161727334f2fd418d1
#
_entry.id   914245622a86ac161727334f2fd418d1
#
_cell.length_a   1.000
_cell.length_b   1.000
_cell.length_c   1.000
_cell.angle_alpha   90.00
_cell.angle_beta   90.00
_cell.angle_gamma   90.00
#
_symmetry.space_group_name_H-M   'P 1'
#
loop_
_entity.id
_entity.type
_entity.pdbx_description
1 polymer ?
#
loop_
_entity_poly.entity_id
_entity_poly.type
_entity_poly.pdbx_seq_one_letter_code
_entity_poly.pdbx_strand_id
1 'polypeptide(L)'
;TKQYNIPTVLCKRKGVNQWLYGKDAIRYNQEEEGFLVTNLTELARKGEMITIEEEAFDPVALLTLFMKRSLALLNFLVKAEHIGAIMFTVDNLDDRMVDVLAKAAVNLNLKTSQIYFQSHVESFYHFVLHQPEELWNYQVLACEHNRSRLKIYRFERNKKTTPMVVLIEEQTCSSLILPEEQ
;
A
#
# COMPACT_ATOMS: atom_id res chain seq x y z
N THR A 1 16.33 -10.19 -3.59
CA THR A 1 15.04 -9.49 -3.83
C THR A 1 15.33 -8.00 -3.96
N LYS A 2 14.89 -7.35 -5.06
CA LYS A 2 14.96 -5.89 -5.19
C LYS A 2 13.74 -5.27 -4.53
N GLN A 3 13.98 -4.22 -3.74
CA GLN A 3 12.95 -3.43 -3.09
C GLN A 3 12.94 -2.02 -3.68
N TYR A 4 11.75 -1.54 -4.02
CA TYR A 4 11.53 -0.18 -4.49
C TYR A 4 10.64 0.55 -3.49
N ASN A 5 11.12 1.67 -2.99
CA ASN A 5 10.33 2.54 -2.12
C ASN A 5 9.84 3.74 -2.93
N ILE A 6 8.56 3.70 -3.31
CA ILE A 6 7.90 4.74 -4.13
C ILE A 6 6.78 5.34 -3.29
N PRO A 7 6.84 6.64 -2.97
CA PRO A 7 5.71 7.33 -2.33
C PRO A 7 4.43 7.19 -3.16
N THR A 8 3.32 6.81 -2.51
CA THR A 8 2.03 6.59 -3.18
C THR A 8 1.32 7.93 -3.40
N VAL A 9 1.89 8.74 -4.28
CA VAL A 9 1.41 10.08 -4.58
C VAL A 9 1.47 10.36 -6.08
N LEU A 10 0.56 11.21 -6.55
CA LEU A 10 0.55 11.78 -7.89
C LEU A 10 0.55 13.30 -7.80
N CYS A 11 1.09 13.98 -8.80
CA CYS A 11 1.00 15.43 -8.94
C CYS A 11 0.54 15.78 -10.36
N LYS A 12 -0.59 16.47 -10.48
CA LYS A 12 -1.06 17.04 -11.75
C LYS A 12 -0.35 18.36 -11.96
N ARG A 13 0.27 18.56 -13.12
CA ARG A 13 0.86 19.84 -13.51
C ARG A 13 -0.22 20.88 -13.74
N LYS A 14 0.03 22.13 -13.35
CA LYS A 14 -0.88 23.26 -13.60
C LYS A 14 -1.08 23.47 -15.08
N GLY A 15 -2.33 23.67 -15.48
CA GLY A 15 -2.71 24.03 -16.87
C GLY A 15 -2.55 22.92 -17.91
N VAL A 16 -2.08 21.73 -17.54
CA VAL A 16 -1.90 20.60 -18.47
C VAL A 16 -2.32 19.28 -17.85
N ASN A 17 -2.85 18.37 -18.65
CA ASN A 17 -3.19 17.03 -18.18
C ASN A 17 -1.96 16.10 -18.19
N GLN A 18 -0.98 16.46 -17.39
CA GLN A 18 0.24 15.65 -17.21
C GLN A 18 0.42 15.32 -15.74
N TRP A 19 0.70 14.04 -15.44
CA TRP A 19 0.85 13.51 -14.10
C TRP A 19 2.27 13.04 -13.85
N LEU A 20 2.81 13.47 -12.72
CA LEU A 20 4.05 12.98 -12.13
C LEU A 20 3.71 12.01 -10.99
N TYR A 21 4.63 11.12 -10.60
CA TYR A 21 4.39 10.14 -9.56
C TYR A 21 5.60 9.99 -8.62
N GLY A 22 5.35 9.48 -7.41
CA GLY A 22 6.38 9.19 -6.44
C GLY A 22 7.19 10.42 -6.02
N LYS A 23 8.51 10.30 -6.00
CA LYS A 23 9.41 11.38 -5.57
C LYS A 23 9.35 12.60 -6.49
N ASP A 24 9.17 12.40 -7.79
CA ASP A 24 9.05 13.51 -8.74
C ASP A 24 7.78 14.32 -8.51
N ALA A 25 6.68 13.66 -8.13
CA ALA A 25 5.44 14.34 -7.75
C ALA A 25 5.63 15.24 -6.52
N ILE A 26 6.36 14.76 -5.51
CA ILE A 26 6.64 15.54 -4.30
C ILE A 26 7.51 16.77 -4.63
N ARG A 27 8.61 16.57 -5.36
CA ARG A 27 9.50 17.66 -5.76
C ARG A 27 8.76 18.74 -6.53
N TYR A 28 7.97 18.34 -7.54
CA TYR A 28 7.23 19.28 -8.37
C TYR A 28 6.18 20.07 -7.61
N ASN A 29 5.54 19.46 -6.62
CA ASN A 29 4.62 20.17 -5.74
C ASN A 29 5.34 21.20 -4.84
N GLN A 30 6.58 20.92 -4.40
CA GLN A 30 7.38 21.87 -3.63
C GLN A 30 7.76 23.13 -4.44
N GLU A 31 7.86 23.01 -5.75
CA GLU A 31 8.09 24.11 -6.69
C GLU A 31 6.80 24.90 -6.98
N GLU A 32 5.67 24.56 -6.33
CA GLU A 32 4.33 25.16 -6.50
C GLU A 32 3.75 25.09 -7.92
N GLU A 33 4.25 24.19 -8.75
CA GLU A 33 3.86 24.03 -10.15
C GLU A 33 2.78 22.97 -10.40
N GLY A 34 2.24 22.35 -9.34
CA GLY A 34 1.26 21.27 -9.47
C GLY A 34 0.36 21.08 -8.27
N PHE A 35 -0.59 20.18 -8.42
CA PHE A 35 -1.54 19.76 -7.41
C PHE A 35 -1.22 18.34 -6.98
N LEU A 36 -0.81 18.18 -5.71
CA LEU A 36 -0.45 16.89 -5.13
C LEU A 36 -1.69 16.13 -4.68
N VAL A 37 -1.81 14.89 -5.12
CA VAL A 37 -2.82 13.94 -4.67
C VAL A 37 -2.15 12.86 -3.84
N THR A 38 -2.48 12.81 -2.57
CA THR A 38 -2.00 11.81 -1.59
C THR A 38 -3.11 10.84 -1.24
N ASN A 39 -2.80 9.80 -0.46
CA ASN A 39 -3.79 8.82 0.02
C ASN A 39 -4.63 8.17 -1.09
N LEU A 40 -4.02 7.89 -2.24
CA LEU A 40 -4.70 7.37 -3.44
C LEU A 40 -5.58 6.14 -3.15
N THR A 41 -5.13 5.22 -2.30
CA THR A 41 -5.87 4.01 -1.94
C THR A 41 -7.15 4.34 -1.17
N GLU A 42 -7.09 5.26 -0.20
CA GLU A 42 -8.26 5.68 0.57
C GLU A 42 -9.25 6.50 -0.27
N LEU A 43 -8.74 7.37 -1.14
CA LEU A 43 -9.59 8.12 -2.08
C LEU A 43 -10.32 7.17 -3.03
N ALA A 44 -9.62 6.19 -3.57
CA ALA A 44 -10.22 5.17 -4.42
C ALA A 44 -11.24 4.30 -3.66
N ARG A 45 -10.97 3.96 -2.38
CA ARG A 45 -11.89 3.22 -1.54
C ARG A 45 -13.17 4.01 -1.24
N LYS A 46 -13.07 5.32 -1.03
CA LYS A 46 -14.23 6.20 -0.84
C LYS A 46 -15.05 6.38 -2.13
N GLY A 47 -14.41 6.35 -3.28
CA GLY A 47 -15.04 6.52 -4.58
C GLY A 47 -15.47 7.96 -4.89
N GLU A 48 -14.99 8.94 -4.12
CA GLU A 48 -15.32 10.35 -4.31
C GLU A 48 -14.45 10.95 -5.41
N MET A 49 -15.06 11.60 -6.39
CA MET A 49 -14.34 12.28 -7.48
C MET A 49 -13.43 13.37 -6.92
N ILE A 50 -12.23 13.48 -7.47
CA ILE A 50 -11.24 14.48 -7.08
C ILE A 50 -11.30 15.63 -8.08
N THR A 51 -11.62 16.83 -7.62
CA THR A 51 -11.67 18.00 -8.50
C THR A 51 -10.35 18.77 -8.41
N ILE A 52 -9.71 19.00 -9.58
CA ILE A 52 -8.50 19.80 -9.72
C ILE A 52 -8.67 20.69 -10.94
N GLU A 53 -8.52 22.01 -10.79
CA GLU A 53 -8.67 23.00 -11.88
C GLU A 53 -10.00 22.83 -12.64
N GLU A 54 -11.11 22.65 -11.90
CA GLU A 54 -12.47 22.43 -12.43
C GLU A 54 -12.68 21.10 -13.17
N GLU A 55 -11.65 20.26 -13.32
CA GLU A 55 -11.76 18.92 -13.87
C GLU A 55 -11.94 17.87 -12.76
N ALA A 56 -12.85 16.93 -12.97
CA ALA A 56 -13.13 15.83 -12.06
C ALA A 56 -12.38 14.56 -12.49
N PHE A 57 -11.65 13.96 -11.57
CA PHE A 57 -10.85 12.75 -11.79
C PHE A 57 -11.38 11.58 -10.96
N ASP A 58 -11.53 10.44 -11.61
CA ASP A 58 -11.86 9.18 -10.93
C ASP A 58 -10.66 8.69 -10.10
N PRO A 59 -10.81 8.52 -8.78
CA PRO A 59 -9.72 8.07 -7.91
C PRO A 59 -9.22 6.66 -8.25
N VAL A 60 -10.07 5.76 -8.78
CA VAL A 60 -9.63 4.43 -9.23
C VAL A 60 -8.75 4.54 -10.46
N ALA A 61 -9.08 5.45 -11.39
CA ALA A 61 -8.23 5.72 -12.54
C ALA A 61 -6.87 6.31 -12.15
N LEU A 62 -6.83 7.21 -11.16
CA LEU A 62 -5.58 7.74 -10.61
C LEU A 62 -4.74 6.67 -9.92
N LEU A 63 -5.36 5.80 -9.11
CA LEU A 63 -4.67 4.66 -8.51
C LEU A 63 -4.11 3.72 -9.58
N THR A 64 -4.89 3.43 -10.63
CA THR A 64 -4.45 2.63 -11.78
C THR A 64 -3.25 3.27 -12.49
N LEU A 65 -3.27 4.59 -12.68
CA LEU A 65 -2.15 5.32 -13.27
C LEU A 65 -0.87 5.18 -12.42
N PHE A 66 -0.99 5.36 -11.10
CA PHE A 66 0.12 5.15 -10.16
C PHE A 66 0.68 3.73 -10.24
N MET A 67 -0.18 2.72 -10.19
CA MET A 67 0.20 1.32 -10.31
C MET A 67 0.90 1.02 -11.64
N LYS A 68 0.36 1.53 -12.76
CA LYS A 68 0.97 1.38 -14.09
C LYS A 68 2.40 1.93 -14.11
N ARG A 69 2.62 3.12 -13.56
CA ARG A 69 3.95 3.74 -13.48
C ARG A 69 4.90 2.94 -12.59
N SER A 70 4.41 2.45 -11.45
CA SER A 70 5.20 1.64 -10.53
C SER A 70 5.60 0.30 -11.16
N LEU A 71 4.69 -0.38 -11.84
CA LEU A 71 4.95 -1.64 -12.53
C LEU A 71 5.89 -1.45 -13.73
N ALA A 72 5.87 -0.30 -14.40
CA ALA A 72 6.78 0.00 -15.50
C ALA A 72 8.27 -0.04 -15.07
N LEU A 73 8.58 0.17 -13.79
CA LEU A 73 9.93 -0.01 -13.25
C LEU A 73 10.41 -1.47 -13.31
N LEU A 74 9.48 -2.42 -13.28
CA LEU A 74 9.79 -3.84 -13.38
C LEU A 74 10.14 -4.25 -14.81
N ASN A 75 9.75 -3.48 -15.84
CA ASN A 75 10.02 -3.80 -17.24
C ASN A 75 11.51 -3.90 -17.57
N PHE A 76 12.39 -3.28 -16.76
CA PHE A 76 13.84 -3.45 -16.86
C PHE A 76 14.32 -4.80 -16.32
N LEU A 77 13.48 -5.51 -15.56
CA LEU A 77 13.81 -6.77 -14.88
C LEU A 77 13.03 -7.96 -15.42
N VAL A 78 11.74 -7.75 -15.68
CA VAL A 78 10.79 -8.77 -16.14
C VAL A 78 9.78 -8.10 -17.06
N LYS A 79 9.51 -8.71 -18.21
CA LYS A 79 8.40 -8.22 -19.06
C LYS A 79 7.08 -8.42 -18.31
N ALA A 80 6.16 -7.45 -18.40
CA ALA A 80 4.86 -7.48 -17.69
C ALA A 80 4.05 -8.75 -18.01
N GLU A 81 4.17 -9.28 -19.21
CA GLU A 81 3.55 -10.55 -19.66
C GLU A 81 4.02 -11.80 -18.89
N HIS A 82 5.17 -11.69 -18.19
CA HIS A 82 5.73 -12.79 -17.38
C HIS A 82 5.39 -12.65 -15.88
N ILE A 83 4.55 -11.69 -15.49
CA ILE A 83 4.08 -11.57 -14.11
C ILE A 83 3.10 -12.73 -13.86
N GLY A 84 3.55 -13.75 -13.11
CA GLY A 84 2.71 -14.90 -12.77
C GLY A 84 1.65 -14.57 -11.73
N ALA A 85 1.98 -13.71 -10.76
CA ALA A 85 1.10 -13.31 -9.67
C ALA A 85 1.49 -11.93 -9.12
N ILE A 86 0.50 -11.21 -8.61
CA ILE A 86 0.66 -9.97 -7.86
C ILE A 86 -0.04 -10.10 -6.50
N MET A 87 0.64 -9.74 -5.43
CA MET A 87 0.08 -9.67 -4.09
C MET A 87 -0.03 -8.22 -3.67
N PHE A 88 -1.24 -7.79 -3.32
CA PHE A 88 -1.48 -6.50 -2.68
C PHE A 88 -1.53 -6.68 -1.17
N THR A 89 -0.67 -5.97 -0.47
CA THR A 89 -0.70 -5.92 0.99
C THR A 89 -1.13 -4.53 1.44
N VAL A 90 -2.16 -4.49 2.27
CA VAL A 90 -2.76 -3.23 2.77
C VAL A 90 -3.11 -3.35 4.24
N ASP A 91 -3.15 -2.21 4.92
CA ASP A 91 -3.46 -2.15 6.35
C ASP A 91 -4.91 -2.60 6.63
N ASN A 92 -5.87 -2.06 5.90
CA ASN A 92 -7.29 -2.41 6.05
C ASN A 92 -7.80 -3.05 4.76
N LEU A 93 -7.96 -4.37 4.78
CA LEU A 93 -8.44 -5.17 3.67
C LEU A 93 -9.93 -5.48 3.85
N ASP A 94 -10.78 -4.51 3.54
CA ASP A 94 -12.23 -4.69 3.45
C ASP A 94 -12.68 -4.99 2.00
N ASP A 95 -13.94 -5.37 1.80
CA ASP A 95 -14.49 -5.72 0.49
C ASP A 95 -14.34 -4.57 -0.52
N ARG A 96 -14.46 -3.32 -0.06
CA ARG A 96 -14.30 -2.14 -0.93
C ARG A 96 -12.85 -1.98 -1.41
N MET A 97 -11.88 -2.22 -0.52
CA MET A 97 -10.47 -2.16 -0.88
C MET A 97 -10.11 -3.27 -1.87
N VAL A 98 -10.62 -4.49 -1.65
CA VAL A 98 -10.46 -5.61 -2.58
C VAL A 98 -11.02 -5.25 -3.96
N ASP A 99 -12.24 -4.74 -4.03
CA ASP A 99 -12.88 -4.32 -5.27
C ASP A 99 -12.08 -3.25 -6.03
N VAL A 100 -11.60 -2.24 -5.32
CA VAL A 100 -10.82 -1.13 -5.90
C VAL A 100 -9.51 -1.63 -6.48
N LEU A 101 -8.75 -2.42 -5.71
CA LEU A 101 -7.47 -2.96 -6.14
C LEU A 101 -7.65 -3.95 -7.28
N ALA A 102 -8.70 -4.79 -7.23
CA ALA A 102 -9.04 -5.70 -8.32
C ALA A 102 -9.37 -4.94 -9.62
N LYS A 103 -10.20 -3.90 -9.55
CA LYS A 103 -10.53 -3.04 -10.70
C LYS A 103 -9.28 -2.38 -11.28
N ALA A 104 -8.42 -1.81 -10.43
CA ALA A 104 -7.17 -1.20 -10.87
C ALA A 104 -6.25 -2.22 -11.55
N ALA A 105 -6.12 -3.42 -11.00
CA ALA A 105 -5.30 -4.49 -11.57
C ALA A 105 -5.85 -5.02 -12.90
N VAL A 106 -7.16 -5.20 -13.02
CA VAL A 106 -7.82 -5.60 -14.28
C VAL A 106 -7.62 -4.53 -15.36
N ASN A 107 -7.69 -3.25 -15.00
CA ASN A 107 -7.40 -2.14 -15.92
C ASN A 107 -5.93 -2.14 -16.41
N LEU A 108 -5.04 -2.86 -15.73
CA LEU A 108 -3.65 -3.10 -16.14
C LEU A 108 -3.47 -4.42 -16.92
N ASN A 109 -4.56 -5.02 -17.37
CA ASN A 109 -4.59 -6.31 -18.08
C ASN A 109 -4.11 -7.51 -17.25
N LEU A 110 -4.16 -7.45 -15.92
CA LEU A 110 -3.92 -8.59 -15.06
C LEU A 110 -5.18 -9.45 -14.97
N LYS A 111 -5.01 -10.76 -15.02
CA LYS A 111 -6.14 -11.71 -14.84
C LYS A 111 -6.48 -11.80 -13.36
N THR A 112 -7.75 -11.97 -13.03
CA THR A 112 -8.21 -12.15 -11.64
C THR A 112 -7.51 -13.30 -10.92
N SER A 113 -7.18 -14.37 -11.63
CA SER A 113 -6.42 -15.51 -11.10
C SER A 113 -4.95 -15.21 -10.75
N GLN A 114 -4.44 -14.04 -11.12
CA GLN A 114 -3.09 -13.58 -10.82
C GLN A 114 -3.05 -12.60 -9.65
N ILE A 115 -4.22 -12.19 -9.12
CA ILE A 115 -4.35 -11.12 -8.14
C ILE A 115 -4.62 -11.75 -6.77
N TYR A 116 -3.79 -11.42 -5.79
CA TYR A 116 -3.90 -11.89 -4.42
C TYR A 116 -3.92 -10.69 -3.49
N PHE A 117 -4.58 -10.86 -2.35
CA PHE A 117 -4.72 -9.83 -1.34
C PHE A 117 -4.30 -10.38 0.01
N GLN A 118 -3.68 -9.52 0.82
CA GLN A 118 -3.26 -9.86 2.17
C GLN A 118 -3.30 -8.61 3.04
N SER A 119 -3.80 -8.72 4.26
CA SER A 119 -3.68 -7.64 5.24
C SER A 119 -2.25 -7.56 5.80
N HIS A 120 -1.90 -6.42 6.41
CA HIS A 120 -0.63 -6.30 7.11
C HIS A 120 -0.55 -7.28 8.29
N VAL A 121 -1.67 -7.50 9.00
CA VAL A 121 -1.75 -8.50 10.08
C VAL A 121 -1.42 -9.90 9.58
N GLU A 122 -2.00 -10.32 8.46
CA GLU A 122 -1.69 -11.63 7.86
C GLU A 122 -0.23 -11.71 7.41
N SER A 123 0.34 -10.62 6.92
CA SER A 123 1.77 -10.55 6.57
C SER A 123 2.66 -10.76 7.78
N PHE A 124 2.34 -10.13 8.93
CA PHE A 124 3.05 -10.36 10.18
C PHE A 124 2.87 -11.78 10.70
N TYR A 125 1.66 -12.34 10.58
CA TYR A 125 1.37 -13.71 10.94
C TYR A 125 2.28 -14.70 10.18
N HIS A 126 2.35 -14.58 8.87
CA HIS A 126 3.23 -15.39 8.04
C HIS A 126 4.70 -15.17 8.36
N PHE A 127 5.11 -13.93 8.60
CA PHE A 127 6.47 -13.62 9.00
C PHE A 127 6.84 -14.33 10.32
N VAL A 128 6.00 -14.22 11.34
CA VAL A 128 6.22 -14.86 12.65
C VAL A 128 6.30 -16.37 12.53
N LEU A 129 5.44 -17.01 11.72
CA LEU A 129 5.46 -18.46 11.51
C LEU A 129 6.78 -18.97 10.94
N HIS A 130 7.46 -18.17 10.12
CA HIS A 130 8.69 -18.56 9.45
C HIS A 130 9.97 -18.18 10.21
N GLN A 131 9.86 -17.53 11.37
CA GLN A 131 11.02 -17.20 12.19
C GLN A 131 11.51 -18.43 12.97
N PRO A 132 12.85 -18.57 13.20
CA PRO A 132 13.42 -19.58 14.06
C PRO A 132 12.83 -19.53 15.48
N GLU A 133 12.67 -20.68 16.10
CA GLU A 133 12.07 -20.79 17.44
C GLU A 133 12.85 -20.06 18.52
N GLU A 134 14.16 -19.93 18.34
CA GLU A 134 15.05 -19.26 19.29
C GLU A 134 14.75 -17.75 19.40
N LEU A 135 14.16 -17.16 18.35
CA LEU A 135 13.85 -15.72 18.31
C LEU A 135 12.58 -15.36 19.09
N TRP A 136 11.77 -16.34 19.47
CA TRP A 136 10.53 -16.06 20.17
C TRP A 136 9.98 -17.24 20.98
N ASN A 137 9.75 -16.99 22.24
CA ASN A 137 9.09 -17.90 23.17
C ASN A 137 7.71 -17.35 23.49
N TYR A 138 6.66 -18.05 23.06
CA TYR A 138 5.25 -17.80 23.37
C TYR A 138 4.64 -16.53 22.79
N GLN A 139 5.24 -15.35 22.93
CA GLN A 139 4.66 -14.07 22.48
C GLN A 139 5.63 -13.29 21.62
N VAL A 140 5.07 -12.63 20.58
CA VAL A 140 5.79 -11.73 19.68
C VAL A 140 5.00 -10.42 19.57
N LEU A 141 5.69 -9.30 19.65
CA LEU A 141 5.16 -8.01 19.31
C LEU A 141 5.65 -7.62 17.92
N ALA A 142 4.70 -7.37 17.00
CA ALA A 142 4.99 -6.74 15.73
C ALA A 142 4.51 -5.29 15.77
N CYS A 143 5.37 -4.37 15.34
CA CYS A 143 5.07 -2.95 15.34
C CYS A 143 5.09 -2.42 13.90
N GLU A 144 4.03 -1.77 13.50
CA GLU A 144 3.92 -1.06 12.23
C GLU A 144 3.82 0.44 12.52
N HIS A 145 4.81 1.20 12.06
CA HIS A 145 4.81 2.65 12.18
C HIS A 145 4.65 3.28 10.80
N ASN A 146 3.63 4.09 10.66
CA ASN A 146 3.49 5.02 9.56
C ASN A 146 3.49 6.47 10.11
N ARG A 147 3.53 7.47 9.23
CA ARG A 147 3.72 8.89 9.60
C ARG A 147 2.85 9.40 10.75
N SER A 148 1.67 8.83 10.98
CA SER A 148 0.67 9.33 11.92
C SER A 148 0.18 8.29 12.93
N ARG A 149 0.54 7.03 12.77
CA ARG A 149 0.01 5.94 13.58
C ARG A 149 1.08 4.89 13.86
N LEU A 150 1.08 4.40 15.09
CA LEU A 150 1.78 3.19 15.50
C LEU A 150 0.73 2.10 15.78
N LYS A 151 0.80 1.00 15.06
CA LYS A 151 0.02 -0.19 15.35
C LYS A 151 0.91 -1.23 16.00
N ILE A 152 0.42 -1.85 17.04
CA ILE A 152 1.12 -2.90 17.77
C ILE A 152 0.23 -4.13 17.76
N TYR A 153 0.76 -5.24 17.27
CA TYR A 153 0.11 -6.53 17.21
C TYR A 153 0.82 -7.48 18.17
N ARG A 154 0.07 -8.10 19.07
CA ARG A 154 0.58 -9.13 19.95
C ARG A 154 0.13 -10.50 19.46
N PHE A 155 1.08 -11.31 19.04
CA PHE A 155 0.84 -12.68 18.63
C PHE A 155 1.28 -13.65 19.73
N GLU A 156 0.53 -14.72 19.89
CA GLU A 156 0.90 -15.86 20.74
C GLU A 156 1.09 -17.10 19.88
N ARG A 157 2.18 -17.81 20.13
CA ARG A 157 2.43 -19.11 19.52
C ARG A 157 2.14 -20.23 20.50
N ASN A 158 1.33 -21.19 20.05
CA ASN A 158 1.12 -22.42 20.77
C ASN A 158 1.24 -23.61 19.81
N LYS A 159 2.30 -24.43 20.01
CA LYS A 159 2.56 -25.59 19.15
C LYS A 159 1.49 -26.68 19.25
N LYS A 160 0.65 -26.65 20.31
CA LYS A 160 -0.39 -27.65 20.58
C LYS A 160 -1.75 -27.28 20.00
N THR A 161 -1.87 -26.09 19.44
CA THR A 161 -3.13 -25.59 18.87
C THR A 161 -3.07 -25.44 17.35
N THR A 162 -4.23 -25.43 16.72
CA THR A 162 -4.38 -25.08 15.31
C THR A 162 -5.40 -23.94 15.24
N PRO A 163 -5.02 -22.76 14.75
CA PRO A 163 -3.70 -22.37 14.22
C PRO A 163 -2.61 -22.26 15.32
N MET A 164 -1.36 -22.49 14.93
CA MET A 164 -0.22 -22.40 15.86
C MET A 164 0.14 -20.98 16.31
N VAL A 165 -0.32 -19.97 15.60
CA VAL A 165 -0.13 -18.54 15.92
C VAL A 165 -1.48 -17.87 15.92
N VAL A 166 -1.75 -17.09 16.94
CA VAL A 166 -3.01 -16.35 17.10
C VAL A 166 -2.69 -14.90 17.42
N LEU A 167 -3.41 -13.97 16.77
CA LEU A 167 -3.41 -12.56 17.17
C LEU A 167 -4.23 -12.44 18.47
N ILE A 168 -3.59 -11.98 19.54
CA ILE A 168 -4.22 -11.81 20.86
C ILE A 168 -4.75 -10.39 21.03
N GLU A 169 -4.00 -9.40 20.52
CA GLU A 169 -4.32 -8.02 20.75
C GLU A 169 -3.78 -7.14 19.61
N GLU A 170 -4.58 -6.16 19.22
CA GLU A 170 -4.18 -5.09 18.33
C GLU A 170 -4.41 -3.75 19.03
N GLN A 171 -3.40 -2.91 19.08
CA GLN A 171 -3.48 -1.56 19.61
C GLN A 171 -3.06 -0.56 18.55
N THR A 172 -3.82 0.53 18.43
CA THR A 172 -3.49 1.65 17.55
C THR A 172 -3.30 2.89 18.39
N CYS A 173 -2.09 3.45 18.35
CA CYS A 173 -1.78 4.73 18.95
C CYS A 173 -1.80 5.80 17.84
N SER A 174 -2.75 6.73 17.91
CA SER A 174 -2.78 7.91 17.05
C SER A 174 -1.94 9.02 17.68
N SER A 175 -1.09 9.63 16.85
CA SER A 175 -0.22 10.79 17.14
C SER A 175 0.95 10.56 18.13
N LEU A 176 2.01 9.94 17.65
CA LEU A 176 3.33 10.47 17.93
C LEU A 176 3.70 11.36 16.73
N ILE A 177 3.37 12.64 16.82
CA ILE A 177 3.98 13.64 15.95
C ILE A 177 5.42 13.72 16.44
N LEU A 178 6.31 12.95 15.81
CA LEU A 178 7.73 13.22 15.94
C LEU A 178 7.95 14.58 15.27
N PRO A 179 8.62 15.53 15.96
CA PRO A 179 8.97 16.79 15.32
C PRO A 179 9.78 16.48 14.07
N GLU A 180 9.39 17.11 12.95
CA GLU A 180 10.21 17.08 11.74
C GLU A 180 11.59 17.56 12.12
N GLU A 181 12.61 16.73 11.94
CA GLU A 181 13.99 17.20 12.01
C GLU A 181 14.15 18.24 10.89
N GLN A 182 14.44 19.47 11.34
CA GLN A 182 14.73 20.63 10.50
C GLN A 182 16.03 20.42 9.72
#